data_881d6c03d03f95c0a2517553dcde09da
#
_entry.id   881d6c03d03f95c0a2517553dcde09da
#
_cell.length_a   1.000
_cell.length_b   1.000
_cell.length_c   1.000
_cell.angle_alpha   90.00
_cell.angle_beta   90.00
_cell.angle_gamma   90.00
#
_symmetry.space_group_name_H-M   'P 1'
#
loop_
_entity.id
_entity.type
_entity.pdbx_description
1 polymer ?
#
loop_
_entity_poly.entity_id
_entity_poly.type
_entity_poly.pdbx_seq_one_letter_code
_entity_poly.pdbx_strand_id
1 'polypeptide(L)'
;MIMANNLKRQYDLHATEYEEKALEILRSGWYILGNEVKNFENEWAKYIGTEYCVGLASGLDALWMSFKVLGIGEGDEVIVSGNAYIACVMGITINGAKPIFVEPDMYDNIDADKIEEVITPKTKAILAVHLYGTACDMTKIMNIAHKYNLKVVEDCAQSHGNHWDGKKVGTFGDIGCFSFYPSKRSFCRSLS
;
A
#
# COMPACT_ATOMS: atom_id res chain seq x y z
N MET A 1 17.30 28.15 -1.80
CA MET A 1 16.83 27.08 -0.89
C MET A 1 16.57 25.83 -1.71
N ILE A 2 17.13 24.69 -1.34
CA ILE A 2 16.82 23.40 -1.98
C ILE A 2 15.61 22.82 -1.26
N MET A 3 14.50 22.63 -1.98
CA MET A 3 13.27 22.02 -1.43
C MET A 3 13.40 20.50 -1.54
N ALA A 4 13.08 19.79 -0.46
CA ALA A 4 13.09 18.33 -0.43
C ALA A 4 12.05 17.72 -1.38
N ASN A 5 10.94 18.42 -1.61
CA ASN A 5 9.91 18.07 -2.58
C ASN A 5 9.46 19.34 -3.32
N ASN A 6 9.46 19.28 -4.66
CA ASN A 6 9.05 20.39 -5.50
C ASN A 6 8.05 19.90 -6.56
N LEU A 7 6.77 19.91 -6.20
CA LEU A 7 5.67 19.48 -7.07
C LEU A 7 5.55 20.35 -8.33
N LYS A 8 5.92 21.65 -8.23
CA LYS A 8 5.93 22.55 -9.40
C LYS A 8 6.91 22.08 -10.47
N ARG A 9 8.11 21.65 -10.06
CA ARG A 9 9.11 21.09 -10.98
C ARG A 9 8.62 19.81 -11.66
N GLN A 10 7.90 18.96 -10.93
CA GLN A 10 7.29 17.75 -11.50
C GLN A 10 6.24 18.12 -12.55
N TYR A 11 5.34 19.05 -12.20
CA TYR A 11 4.33 19.55 -13.13
C TYR A 11 4.97 20.12 -14.40
N ASP A 12 5.99 20.96 -14.28
CA ASP A 12 6.65 21.60 -15.43
C ASP A 12 7.26 20.60 -16.43
N LEU A 13 7.67 19.42 -15.97
CA LEU A 13 8.21 18.36 -16.83
C LEU A 13 7.14 17.71 -17.73
N HIS A 14 5.87 17.75 -17.32
CA HIS A 14 4.75 17.07 -17.98
C HIS A 14 3.53 17.98 -18.14
N ALA A 15 3.72 19.32 -18.13
CA ALA A 15 2.63 20.29 -18.04
C ALA A 15 1.59 20.08 -19.17
N THR A 16 2.04 19.94 -20.41
CA THR A 16 1.15 19.76 -21.57
C THR A 16 0.29 18.50 -21.41
N GLU A 17 0.90 17.38 -21.05
CA GLU A 17 0.18 16.10 -20.88
C GLU A 17 -0.86 16.19 -19.75
N TYR A 18 -0.50 16.83 -18.62
CA TYR A 18 -1.42 17.02 -17.50
C TYR A 18 -2.59 17.94 -17.85
N GLU A 19 -2.30 19.06 -18.52
CA GLU A 19 -3.32 20.03 -18.91
C GLU A 19 -4.28 19.46 -19.94
N GLU A 20 -3.77 18.82 -21.00
CA GLU A 20 -4.58 18.18 -22.03
C GLU A 20 -5.50 17.13 -21.42
N LYS A 21 -4.97 16.25 -20.55
CA LYS A 21 -5.76 15.20 -19.92
C LYS A 21 -6.80 15.75 -18.94
N ALA A 22 -6.44 16.77 -18.17
CA ALA A 22 -7.38 17.44 -17.27
C ALA A 22 -8.54 18.10 -18.04
N LEU A 23 -8.23 18.78 -19.14
CA LEU A 23 -9.25 19.41 -20.00
C LEU A 23 -10.15 18.38 -20.69
N GLU A 24 -9.59 17.25 -21.13
CA GLU A 24 -10.37 16.14 -21.70
C GLU A 24 -11.41 15.64 -20.69
N ILE A 25 -10.98 15.37 -19.46
CA ILE A 25 -11.87 14.90 -18.38
C ILE A 25 -12.94 15.96 -18.07
N LEU A 26 -12.55 17.24 -17.93
CA LEU A 26 -13.50 18.33 -17.65
C LEU A 26 -14.56 18.46 -18.75
N ARG A 27 -14.15 18.35 -20.02
CA ARG A 27 -15.06 18.43 -21.16
C ARG A 27 -15.98 17.21 -21.30
N SER A 28 -15.55 16.05 -20.81
CA SER A 28 -16.37 14.83 -20.83
C SER A 28 -17.60 14.92 -19.91
N GLY A 29 -17.55 15.75 -18.87
CA GLY A 29 -18.58 15.83 -17.85
C GLY A 29 -18.69 14.59 -16.95
N TRP A 30 -17.80 13.61 -17.12
CA TRP A 30 -17.81 12.35 -16.33
C TRP A 30 -16.59 12.29 -15.40
N TYR A 31 -16.76 12.72 -14.16
CA TYR A 31 -15.68 12.96 -13.20
C TYR A 31 -15.48 11.84 -12.18
N ILE A 32 -16.48 10.97 -11.96
CA ILE A 32 -16.47 9.92 -10.94
C ILE A 32 -16.62 8.56 -11.62
N LEU A 33 -15.74 7.61 -11.30
CA LEU A 33 -15.73 6.25 -11.85
C LEU A 33 -15.77 6.20 -13.39
N GLY A 34 -15.11 7.16 -14.02
CA GLY A 34 -15.03 7.29 -15.46
C GLY A 34 -14.00 6.33 -16.09
N ASN A 35 -13.82 6.50 -17.41
CA ASN A 35 -12.89 5.66 -18.17
C ASN A 35 -11.44 5.77 -17.66
N GLU A 36 -11.03 6.95 -17.17
CA GLU A 36 -9.67 7.16 -16.67
C GLU A 36 -9.37 6.32 -15.43
N VAL A 37 -10.35 6.16 -14.54
CA VAL A 37 -10.21 5.26 -13.38
C VAL A 37 -10.05 3.81 -13.86
N LYS A 38 -10.89 3.35 -14.80
CA LYS A 38 -10.79 1.99 -15.36
C LYS A 38 -9.47 1.72 -16.07
N ASN A 39 -8.99 2.71 -16.84
CA ASN A 39 -7.71 2.61 -17.53
C ASN A 39 -6.58 2.49 -16.51
N PHE A 40 -6.56 3.37 -15.49
CA PHE A 40 -5.59 3.32 -14.42
C PHE A 40 -5.61 1.97 -13.67
N GLU A 41 -6.79 1.47 -13.31
CA GLU A 41 -6.93 0.17 -12.63
C GLU A 41 -6.34 -0.97 -13.47
N ASN A 42 -6.63 -1.02 -14.76
CA ASN A 42 -6.10 -2.03 -15.67
C ASN A 42 -4.58 -1.92 -15.86
N GLU A 43 -4.08 -0.70 -16.08
CA GLU A 43 -2.66 -0.44 -16.27
C GLU A 43 -1.86 -0.75 -15.00
N TRP A 44 -2.39 -0.34 -13.84
CA TRP A 44 -1.74 -0.60 -12.56
C TRP A 44 -1.72 -2.09 -12.21
N ALA A 45 -2.84 -2.81 -12.39
CA ALA A 45 -2.89 -4.26 -12.22
C ALA A 45 -1.85 -4.96 -13.10
N LYS A 46 -1.78 -4.60 -14.37
CA LYS A 46 -0.79 -5.13 -15.32
C LYS A 46 0.65 -4.78 -14.90
N TYR A 47 0.89 -3.54 -14.47
CA TYR A 47 2.22 -3.10 -14.04
C TYR A 47 2.69 -3.84 -12.80
N ILE A 48 1.85 -3.99 -11.80
CA ILE A 48 2.18 -4.72 -10.57
C ILE A 48 2.26 -6.21 -10.82
N GLY A 49 1.42 -6.77 -11.69
CA GLY A 49 1.34 -8.20 -11.98
C GLY A 49 0.24 -8.90 -11.18
N THR A 50 -0.86 -8.19 -10.90
CA THR A 50 -2.06 -8.72 -10.25
C THR A 50 -3.20 -8.84 -11.26
N GLU A 51 -4.22 -9.63 -10.91
CA GLU A 51 -5.41 -9.80 -11.77
C GLU A 51 -6.33 -8.56 -11.71
N TYR A 52 -6.42 -7.92 -10.54
CA TYR A 52 -7.32 -6.79 -10.31
C TYR A 52 -6.61 -5.65 -9.59
N CYS A 53 -7.11 -4.44 -9.85
CA CYS A 53 -6.84 -3.24 -9.09
C CYS A 53 -8.15 -2.47 -8.91
N VAL A 54 -8.32 -1.82 -7.76
CA VAL A 54 -9.49 -0.99 -7.45
C VAL A 54 -8.99 0.38 -7.01
N GLY A 55 -9.43 1.42 -7.72
CA GLY A 55 -9.16 2.81 -7.37
C GLY A 55 -10.02 3.26 -6.19
N LEU A 56 -9.38 3.87 -5.18
CA LEU A 56 -9.99 4.36 -3.96
C LEU A 56 -9.61 5.83 -3.72
N ALA A 57 -10.27 6.48 -2.76
CA ALA A 57 -10.02 7.90 -2.51
C ALA A 57 -8.65 8.17 -1.88
N SER A 58 -8.10 7.23 -1.11
CA SER A 58 -6.81 7.39 -0.45
C SER A 58 -6.13 6.05 -0.12
N GLY A 59 -4.83 6.08 0.19
CA GLY A 59 -4.12 4.92 0.72
C GLY A 59 -4.66 4.44 2.08
N LEU A 60 -5.20 5.34 2.89
CA LEU A 60 -5.90 4.97 4.14
C LEU A 60 -7.16 4.17 3.83
N ASP A 61 -7.94 4.57 2.82
CA ASP A 61 -9.12 3.81 2.40
C ASP A 61 -8.73 2.42 1.89
N ALA A 62 -7.63 2.31 1.17
CA ALA A 62 -7.11 1.01 0.75
C ALA A 62 -6.82 0.10 1.96
N LEU A 63 -6.18 0.62 3.01
CA LEU A 63 -5.84 -0.14 4.21
C LEU A 63 -7.08 -0.60 4.99
N TRP A 64 -7.98 0.35 5.36
CA TRP A 64 -9.12 -0.05 6.20
C TRP A 64 -10.12 -0.93 5.44
N MET A 65 -10.34 -0.69 4.14
CA MET A 65 -11.19 -1.53 3.31
C MET A 65 -10.60 -2.93 3.12
N SER A 66 -9.26 -3.07 3.01
CA SER A 66 -8.59 -4.37 2.94
C SER A 66 -8.90 -5.22 4.17
N PHE A 67 -8.76 -4.67 5.38
CA PHE A 67 -9.10 -5.40 6.59
C PHE A 67 -10.59 -5.73 6.67
N LYS A 68 -11.46 -4.80 6.24
CA LYS A 68 -12.89 -5.02 6.22
C LYS A 68 -13.31 -6.16 5.29
N VAL A 69 -12.79 -6.21 4.07
CA VAL A 69 -13.14 -7.29 3.12
C VAL A 69 -12.55 -8.63 3.51
N LEU A 70 -11.45 -8.63 4.27
CA LEU A 70 -10.88 -9.84 4.89
C LEU A 70 -11.64 -10.30 6.15
N GLY A 71 -12.68 -9.57 6.56
CA GLY A 71 -13.51 -9.90 7.72
C GLY A 71 -12.83 -9.62 9.07
N ILE A 72 -11.84 -8.74 9.08
CA ILE A 72 -11.06 -8.39 10.29
C ILE A 72 -11.72 -7.17 10.97
N GLY A 73 -12.02 -7.29 12.26
CA GLY A 73 -12.76 -6.27 12.99
C GLY A 73 -12.64 -6.37 14.50
N GLU A 74 -13.73 -6.06 15.21
CA GLU A 74 -13.75 -6.02 16.67
C GLU A 74 -13.36 -7.35 17.31
N GLY A 75 -12.42 -7.30 18.23
CA GLY A 75 -11.88 -8.47 18.93
C GLY A 75 -10.68 -9.13 18.23
N ASP A 76 -10.40 -8.79 16.98
CA ASP A 76 -9.26 -9.30 16.22
C ASP A 76 -8.00 -8.46 16.46
N GLU A 77 -6.85 -9.07 16.22
CA GLU A 77 -5.54 -8.44 16.33
C GLU A 77 -4.82 -8.47 14.98
N VAL A 78 -4.16 -7.35 14.65
CA VAL A 78 -3.33 -7.19 13.44
C VAL A 78 -1.93 -6.79 13.85
N ILE A 79 -0.93 -7.58 13.45
CA ILE A 79 0.47 -7.31 13.73
C ILE A 79 1.00 -6.28 12.74
N VAL A 80 1.71 -5.26 13.25
CA VAL A 80 2.27 -4.16 12.46
C VAL A 80 3.56 -3.64 13.09
N SER A 81 4.46 -3.05 12.31
CA SER A 81 5.67 -2.43 12.84
C SER A 81 5.37 -1.22 13.72
N GLY A 82 6.10 -1.05 14.83
CA GLY A 82 5.92 0.06 15.77
C GLY A 82 6.26 1.44 15.23
N ASN A 83 7.05 1.53 14.15
CA ASN A 83 7.42 2.77 13.46
C ASN A 83 6.58 3.04 12.20
N ALA A 84 5.52 2.25 11.95
CA ALA A 84 4.66 2.43 10.79
C ALA A 84 3.95 3.81 10.79
N TYR A 85 3.65 4.33 9.61
CA TYR A 85 2.91 5.57 9.48
C TYR A 85 1.53 5.46 10.12
N ILE A 86 1.05 6.55 10.74
CA ILE A 86 -0.22 6.55 11.49
C ILE A 86 -1.42 5.99 10.70
N ALA A 87 -1.45 6.14 9.37
CA ALA A 87 -2.50 5.58 8.53
C ALA A 87 -2.58 4.04 8.62
N CYS A 88 -1.45 3.35 8.85
CA CYS A 88 -1.42 1.90 9.05
C CYS A 88 -2.21 1.52 10.31
N VAL A 89 -1.98 2.24 11.41
CA VAL A 89 -2.69 2.05 12.68
C VAL A 89 -4.18 2.40 12.53
N MET A 90 -4.48 3.53 11.88
CA MET A 90 -5.87 3.94 11.61
C MET A 90 -6.61 2.93 10.74
N GLY A 91 -5.96 2.38 9.70
CA GLY A 91 -6.54 1.36 8.83
C GLY A 91 -7.00 0.13 9.61
N ILE A 92 -6.27 -0.26 10.65
CA ILE A 92 -6.62 -1.35 11.55
C ILE A 92 -7.77 -0.93 12.49
N THR A 93 -7.62 0.20 13.18
CA THR A 93 -8.53 0.61 14.27
C THR A 93 -9.90 1.09 13.78
N ILE A 94 -10.03 1.62 12.58
CA ILE A 94 -11.31 1.98 11.97
C ILE A 94 -12.27 0.78 11.91
N ASN A 95 -11.75 -0.43 11.75
CA ASN A 95 -12.54 -1.66 11.75
C ASN A 95 -12.80 -2.23 13.17
N GLY A 96 -12.30 -1.58 14.21
CA GLY A 96 -12.40 -2.08 15.59
C GLY A 96 -11.34 -3.11 15.96
N ALA A 97 -10.44 -3.48 15.03
CA ALA A 97 -9.34 -4.39 15.33
C ALA A 97 -8.24 -3.70 16.14
N LYS A 98 -7.46 -4.49 16.86
CA LYS A 98 -6.38 -4.02 17.72
C LYS A 98 -5.03 -4.17 17.02
N PRO A 99 -4.23 -3.08 16.85
CA PRO A 99 -2.86 -3.20 16.39
C PRO A 99 -1.98 -3.82 17.49
N ILE A 100 -1.16 -4.80 17.10
CA ILE A 100 -0.11 -5.39 17.93
C ILE A 100 1.23 -5.00 17.31
N PHE A 101 2.01 -4.24 18.08
CA PHE A 101 3.25 -3.69 17.57
C PHE A 101 4.42 -4.66 17.74
N VAL A 102 5.24 -4.72 16.69
CA VAL A 102 6.53 -5.41 16.68
C VAL A 102 7.63 -4.38 16.41
N GLU A 103 8.75 -4.50 17.07
CA GLU A 103 9.91 -3.64 16.82
C GLU A 103 10.37 -3.74 15.36
N PRO A 104 10.86 -2.63 14.81
CA PRO A 104 11.45 -2.66 13.47
C PRO A 104 12.80 -3.38 13.46
N ASP A 105 13.17 -3.89 12.31
CA ASP A 105 14.51 -4.38 12.00
C ASP A 105 15.48 -3.20 11.74
N MET A 106 16.73 -3.54 11.38
CA MET A 106 17.76 -2.53 11.07
C MET A 106 17.49 -1.71 9.80
N TYR A 107 16.47 -2.06 9.02
CA TYR A 107 16.03 -1.37 7.80
C TYR A 107 14.72 -0.61 7.99
N ASP A 108 14.28 -0.42 9.22
CA ASP A 108 13.03 0.23 9.61
C ASP A 108 11.74 -0.53 9.21
N ASN A 109 11.84 -1.76 8.72
CA ASN A 109 10.69 -2.61 8.44
C ASN A 109 10.32 -3.47 9.65
N ILE A 110 9.16 -4.15 9.62
CA ILE A 110 8.80 -5.08 10.67
C ILE A 110 9.86 -6.20 10.81
N ASP A 111 10.35 -6.40 12.04
CA ASP A 111 11.28 -7.51 12.32
C ASP A 111 10.53 -8.84 12.28
N ALA A 112 10.69 -9.56 11.16
CA ALA A 112 9.98 -10.82 10.94
C ALA A 112 10.35 -11.90 11.96
N ASP A 113 11.54 -11.85 12.56
CA ASP A 113 11.98 -12.82 13.56
C ASP A 113 11.25 -12.65 14.92
N LYS A 114 10.62 -11.48 15.14
CA LYS A 114 9.83 -11.19 16.35
C LYS A 114 8.33 -11.37 16.20
N ILE A 115 7.83 -11.61 14.97
CA ILE A 115 6.39 -11.70 14.71
C ILE A 115 5.76 -12.86 15.52
N GLU A 116 6.40 -14.03 15.53
CA GLU A 116 5.86 -15.20 16.22
C GLU A 116 5.67 -15.00 17.72
N GLU A 117 6.48 -14.15 18.36
CA GLU A 117 6.44 -13.89 19.81
C GLU A 117 5.14 -13.21 20.26
N VAL A 118 4.47 -12.50 19.35
CA VAL A 118 3.27 -11.71 19.64
C VAL A 118 1.98 -12.30 19.09
N ILE A 119 2.06 -13.47 18.44
CA ILE A 119 0.87 -14.16 17.90
C ILE A 119 0.01 -14.69 19.04
N THR A 120 -1.28 -14.38 18.98
CA THR A 120 -2.31 -14.89 19.89
C THR A 120 -3.43 -15.59 19.10
N PRO A 121 -4.37 -16.29 19.77
CA PRO A 121 -5.56 -16.82 19.08
C PRO A 121 -6.46 -15.76 18.41
N LYS A 122 -6.29 -14.48 18.78
CA LYS A 122 -7.00 -13.33 18.19
C LYS A 122 -6.30 -12.74 16.98
N THR A 123 -5.04 -13.07 16.75
CA THR A 123 -4.28 -12.59 15.61
C THR A 123 -4.90 -13.11 14.31
N LYS A 124 -5.24 -12.20 13.39
CA LYS A 124 -5.86 -12.53 12.10
C LYS A 124 -5.04 -12.10 10.92
N ALA A 125 -4.20 -11.07 11.07
CA ALA A 125 -3.40 -10.58 9.97
C ALA A 125 -2.05 -10.01 10.41
N ILE A 126 -1.17 -9.88 9.41
CA ILE A 126 0.06 -9.11 9.45
C ILE A 126 -0.08 -7.98 8.43
N LEU A 127 0.23 -6.74 8.84
CA LEU A 127 0.40 -5.61 7.95
C LEU A 127 1.90 -5.39 7.69
N ALA A 128 2.36 -5.82 6.52
CA ALA A 128 3.72 -5.61 6.06
C ALA A 128 3.83 -4.21 5.44
N VAL A 129 4.53 -3.29 6.09
CA VAL A 129 4.74 -1.92 5.61
C VAL A 129 6.13 -1.81 4.99
N HIS A 130 6.21 -1.61 3.68
CA HIS A 130 7.46 -1.44 2.93
C HIS A 130 7.96 0.01 3.06
N LEU A 131 8.55 0.32 4.21
CA LEU A 131 8.87 1.68 4.60
C LEU A 131 10.09 2.24 3.82
N TYR A 132 10.07 3.52 3.52
CA TYR A 132 11.14 4.27 2.84
C TYR A 132 11.62 3.69 1.50
N GLY A 133 10.82 2.83 0.87
CA GLY A 133 11.17 2.18 -0.38
C GLY A 133 12.02 0.91 -0.20
N THR A 134 12.06 0.35 1.01
CA THR A 134 12.71 -0.94 1.32
C THR A 134 11.63 -2.01 1.48
N ALA A 135 11.78 -3.16 0.82
CA ALA A 135 10.85 -4.27 0.98
C ALA A 135 11.07 -4.98 2.32
N CYS A 136 9.97 -5.38 2.98
CA CYS A 136 10.02 -6.31 4.11
C CYS A 136 10.57 -7.68 3.66
N ASP A 137 11.07 -8.49 4.61
CA ASP A 137 11.37 -9.90 4.35
C ASP A 137 10.06 -10.69 4.12
N MET A 138 9.55 -10.60 2.90
CA MET A 138 8.29 -11.25 2.53
C MET A 138 8.39 -12.78 2.57
N THR A 139 9.59 -13.34 2.42
CA THR A 139 9.79 -14.78 2.53
C THR A 139 9.46 -15.27 3.94
N LYS A 140 10.02 -14.61 4.97
CA LYS A 140 9.74 -14.96 6.36
C LYS A 140 8.29 -14.66 6.74
N ILE A 141 7.80 -13.47 6.38
CA ILE A 141 6.42 -13.05 6.70
C ILE A 141 5.40 -14.03 6.13
N MET A 142 5.52 -14.42 4.86
CA MET A 142 4.60 -15.37 4.23
C MET A 142 4.69 -16.77 4.85
N ASN A 143 5.89 -17.24 5.22
CA ASN A 143 6.06 -18.51 5.92
C ASN A 143 5.33 -18.49 7.28
N ILE A 144 5.45 -17.41 8.05
CA ILE A 144 4.74 -17.24 9.32
C ILE A 144 3.23 -17.19 9.08
N ALA A 145 2.78 -16.40 8.12
CA ALA A 145 1.37 -16.27 7.79
C ALA A 145 0.74 -17.62 7.40
N HIS A 146 1.41 -18.42 6.59
CA HIS A 146 0.97 -19.78 6.24
C HIS A 146 0.93 -20.70 7.47
N LYS A 147 1.97 -20.67 8.30
CA LYS A 147 2.07 -21.52 9.52
C LYS A 147 0.90 -21.27 10.49
N TYR A 148 0.51 -20.00 10.64
CA TYR A 148 -0.52 -19.58 11.60
C TYR A 148 -1.88 -19.27 10.96
N ASN A 149 -2.02 -19.52 9.64
CA ASN A 149 -3.23 -19.20 8.86
C ASN A 149 -3.66 -17.73 9.01
N LEU A 150 -2.71 -16.82 8.91
CA LEU A 150 -2.92 -15.37 8.99
C LEU A 150 -3.06 -14.78 7.59
N LYS A 151 -3.85 -13.70 7.48
CA LYS A 151 -3.91 -12.85 6.31
C LYS A 151 -2.71 -11.92 6.25
N VAL A 152 -2.30 -11.52 5.05
CA VAL A 152 -1.23 -10.54 4.85
C VAL A 152 -1.74 -9.39 4.00
N VAL A 153 -1.67 -8.17 4.54
CA VAL A 153 -1.88 -6.93 3.80
C VAL A 153 -0.53 -6.25 3.64
N GLU A 154 -0.23 -5.80 2.42
CA GLU A 154 1.01 -5.07 2.14
C GLU A 154 0.71 -3.58 1.99
N ASP A 155 1.33 -2.72 2.81
CA ASP A 155 1.34 -1.27 2.58
C ASP A 155 2.55 -0.90 1.73
N CYS A 156 2.27 -0.64 0.45
CA CYS A 156 3.23 -0.27 -0.57
C CYS A 156 3.25 1.24 -0.86
N ALA A 157 2.65 2.08 0.00
CA ALA A 157 2.52 3.51 -0.23
C ALA A 157 3.86 4.25 -0.44
N GLN A 158 4.97 3.66 -0.05
CA GLN A 158 6.32 4.22 -0.22
C GLN A 158 7.23 3.36 -1.11
N SER A 159 6.72 2.27 -1.70
CA SER A 159 7.53 1.24 -2.38
C SER A 159 7.00 0.84 -3.75
N HIS A 160 6.48 1.82 -4.51
CA HIS A 160 5.98 1.59 -5.86
C HIS A 160 7.06 0.99 -6.77
N GLY A 161 6.75 -0.16 -7.38
CA GLY A 161 7.65 -0.86 -8.29
C GLY A 161 8.87 -1.50 -7.64
N ASN A 162 8.94 -1.53 -6.31
CA ASN A 162 9.98 -2.25 -5.60
C ASN A 162 9.76 -3.78 -5.65
N HIS A 163 10.82 -4.53 -5.37
CA HIS A 163 10.82 -5.99 -5.49
C HIS A 163 11.41 -6.63 -4.25
N TRP A 164 10.91 -7.82 -3.94
CA TRP A 164 11.53 -8.77 -3.03
C TRP A 164 11.71 -10.09 -3.81
N ASP A 165 12.92 -10.62 -3.83
CA ASP A 165 13.26 -11.86 -4.55
C ASP A 165 12.69 -11.95 -5.99
N GLY A 166 12.87 -10.86 -6.75
CA GLY A 166 12.44 -10.76 -8.15
C GLY A 166 10.93 -10.56 -8.39
N LYS A 167 10.10 -10.55 -7.34
CA LYS A 167 8.65 -10.34 -7.41
C LYS A 167 8.29 -8.98 -6.83
N LYS A 168 7.38 -8.24 -7.45
CA LYS A 168 6.99 -6.91 -6.98
C LYS A 168 6.27 -6.98 -5.63
N VAL A 169 6.58 -6.04 -4.73
CA VAL A 169 5.80 -5.85 -3.50
C VAL A 169 4.37 -5.46 -3.82
N GLY A 170 3.45 -5.83 -2.97
CA GLY A 170 2.00 -5.70 -3.19
C GLY A 170 1.38 -6.91 -3.90
N THR A 171 2.17 -7.98 -4.13
CA THR A 171 1.70 -9.21 -4.78
C THR A 171 1.98 -10.48 -3.96
N PHE A 172 2.57 -10.36 -2.78
CA PHE A 172 2.87 -11.50 -1.91
C PHE A 172 1.71 -11.89 -1.02
N GLY A 173 1.08 -10.89 -0.41
CA GLY A 173 -0.04 -11.07 0.50
C GLY A 173 -1.39 -11.22 -0.18
N ASP A 174 -2.45 -11.19 0.62
CA ASP A 174 -3.83 -11.25 0.13
C ASP A 174 -4.23 -9.95 -0.58
N ILE A 175 -3.73 -8.78 -0.12
CA ILE A 175 -4.05 -7.47 -0.71
C ILE A 175 -2.83 -6.54 -0.62
N GLY A 176 -2.51 -5.86 -1.72
CA GLY A 176 -1.51 -4.78 -1.78
C GLY A 176 -2.15 -3.41 -1.83
N CYS A 177 -1.78 -2.50 -0.92
CA CYS A 177 -2.28 -1.15 -0.80
C CYS A 177 -1.25 -0.13 -1.29
N PHE A 178 -1.65 0.75 -2.21
CA PHE A 178 -0.79 1.79 -2.77
C PHE A 178 -1.37 3.17 -2.51
N SER A 179 -0.51 4.19 -2.50
CA SER A 179 -0.94 5.58 -2.35
C SER A 179 -0.31 6.44 -3.44
N PHE A 180 -1.15 7.16 -4.16
CA PHE A 180 -0.73 8.11 -5.21
C PHE A 180 -0.79 9.56 -4.73
N TYR A 181 -0.64 9.77 -3.42
CA TYR A 181 -0.49 11.13 -2.89
C TYR A 181 0.67 11.85 -3.62
N PRO A 182 0.53 13.13 -4.01
CA PRO A 182 1.46 13.80 -4.93
C PRO A 182 2.93 13.80 -4.53
N SER A 183 3.26 13.65 -3.24
CA SER A 183 4.64 13.56 -2.78
C SER A 183 5.23 12.14 -2.82
N LYS A 184 4.46 11.12 -3.22
CA LYS A 184 4.96 9.75 -3.34
C LYS A 184 5.83 9.57 -4.58
N ARG A 185 6.80 8.65 -4.53
CA ARG A 185 7.84 8.48 -5.57
C ARG A 185 7.31 8.06 -6.96
N SER A 186 6.13 7.49 -7.04
CA SER A 186 5.53 6.98 -8.28
C SER A 186 5.01 8.06 -9.22
N PHE A 187 4.93 9.30 -8.79
CA PHE A 187 4.22 10.35 -9.53
C PHE A 187 4.96 10.87 -10.79
N CYS A 188 6.12 10.34 -11.14
CA CYS A 188 6.96 10.93 -12.17
C CYS A 188 7.75 9.96 -13.05
N ARG A 189 7.29 8.75 -13.26
CA ARG A 189 7.81 7.96 -14.38
C ARG A 189 6.65 7.49 -15.23
N SER A 190 6.61 7.98 -16.48
CA SER A 190 5.79 7.36 -17.52
C SER A 190 6.07 5.86 -17.50
N LEU A 191 5.04 5.07 -17.51
CA LEU A 191 5.09 3.62 -17.71
C LEU A 191 5.42 3.34 -19.20
N SER A 192 6.56 3.86 -19.69
CA SER A 192 7.08 3.56 -21.01
C SER A 192 8.12 2.47 -20.96
#